data_352460bca1fd497fdcc48022fee5b9db
#
_entry.id   352460bca1fd497fdcc48022fee5b9db
#
_cell.length_a   1.000
_cell.length_b   1.000
_cell.length_c   1.000
_cell.angle_alpha   90.00
_cell.angle_beta   90.00
_cell.angle_gamma   90.00
#
_symmetry.space_group_name_H-M   'P 1'
#
loop_
_entity.id
_entity.type
_entity.pdbx_description
1 polymer ?
#
loop_
_entity_poly.entity_id
_entity_poly.type
_entity_poly.pdbx_seq_one_letter_code
_entity_poly.pdbx_strand_id
1 'polypeptide(L)'
;MKKCLIMIACLLIAITAAGQDETRGVLDGRPPARERLFFGGSFGLQFGTVTNIEVSPLVGMWLLARVAVGAGPSFQYYKDPYGRTTIYGGRAMLQLTLIQDLNNIIPLGLNTGIFITGDYEALSLEKSFFTTTPESEGRMFYGSFLAGAGISQPTGKRSSMNVTFLWSVTGNEYGLYDSPEIRIEFFF
;
A
#
# COMPACT_ATOMS: atom_id res chain seq x y z
N MET A 1 16.72 -15.96 1.28
CA MET A 1 15.55 -16.80 1.00
C MET A 1 14.93 -17.42 2.28
N LYS A 2 15.67 -18.12 3.18
CA LYS A 2 15.11 -18.72 4.40
C LYS A 2 14.45 -17.69 5.34
N LYS A 3 15.00 -16.50 5.50
CA LYS A 3 14.45 -15.44 6.37
C LYS A 3 13.12 -14.89 5.85
N CYS A 4 12.96 -14.72 4.52
CA CYS A 4 11.68 -14.34 3.91
C CYS A 4 10.60 -15.40 4.11
N LEU A 5 10.96 -16.68 3.98
CA LEU A 5 10.01 -17.77 4.17
C LEU A 5 9.48 -17.83 5.61
N ILE A 6 10.34 -17.56 6.58
CA ILE A 6 9.96 -17.49 8.01
C ILE A 6 9.04 -16.30 8.27
N MET A 7 9.31 -15.13 7.69
CA MET A 7 8.42 -13.97 7.82
C MET A 7 7.04 -14.23 7.22
N ILE A 8 6.97 -14.85 6.04
CA ILE A 8 5.71 -15.22 5.40
C ILE A 8 4.96 -16.26 6.25
N ALA A 9 5.66 -17.26 6.80
CA ALA A 9 5.07 -18.25 7.69
C ALA A 9 4.53 -17.62 8.98
N CYS A 10 5.28 -16.70 9.60
CA CYS A 10 4.82 -15.96 10.79
C CYS A 10 3.62 -15.07 10.48
N LEU A 11 3.57 -14.43 9.29
CA LEU A 11 2.44 -13.63 8.85
C LEU A 11 1.20 -14.50 8.66
N LEU A 12 1.34 -15.68 8.03
CA LEU A 12 0.25 -16.64 7.85
C LEU A 12 -0.28 -17.18 9.20
N ILE A 13 0.60 -17.45 10.15
CA ILE A 13 0.22 -17.89 11.50
C ILE A 13 -0.50 -16.78 12.27
N ALA A 14 -0.07 -15.52 12.14
CA ALA A 14 -0.72 -14.37 12.76
C ALA A 14 -2.13 -14.15 12.18
N ILE A 15 -2.33 -14.35 10.88
CA ILE A 15 -3.64 -14.27 10.22
C ILE A 15 -4.59 -15.37 10.74
N THR A 16 -4.09 -16.60 10.94
CA THR A 16 -4.90 -17.70 11.47
C THR A 16 -5.24 -17.51 12.95
N ALA A 17 -4.33 -16.97 13.76
CA ALA A 17 -4.58 -16.68 15.16
C ALA A 17 -5.59 -15.55 15.38
N ALA A 18 -5.55 -14.49 14.56
CA ALA A 18 -6.50 -13.39 14.60
C ALA A 18 -7.90 -13.79 14.10
N GLY A 19 -8.02 -14.86 13.30
CA GLY A 19 -9.29 -15.34 12.76
C GLY A 19 -10.07 -16.29 13.67
N GLN A 20 -9.47 -16.82 14.73
CA GLN A 20 -10.11 -17.87 15.53
C GLN A 20 -11.18 -17.37 16.51
N ASP A 21 -11.11 -16.11 16.95
CA ASP A 21 -12.10 -15.56 17.89
C ASP A 21 -13.38 -15.05 17.19
N GLU A 22 -13.30 -14.67 15.92
CA GLU A 22 -14.48 -14.18 15.16
C GLU A 22 -15.20 -15.28 14.35
N THR A 23 -14.61 -16.47 14.19
CA THR A 23 -15.14 -17.50 13.28
C THR A 23 -16.37 -18.23 13.83
N ARG A 24 -16.71 -18.09 15.09
CA ARG A 24 -17.90 -18.76 15.68
C ARG A 24 -19.23 -18.02 15.46
N GLY A 25 -19.20 -16.74 15.09
CA GLY A 25 -20.41 -15.94 14.87
C GLY A 25 -20.67 -15.49 13.43
N VAL A 26 -19.72 -15.69 12.51
CA VAL A 26 -19.68 -14.99 11.22
C VAL A 26 -20.05 -15.90 10.02
N LEU A 27 -20.21 -17.20 10.21
CA LEU A 27 -20.56 -18.08 9.09
C LEU A 27 -21.96 -17.86 8.52
N ASP A 28 -22.86 -17.19 9.29
CA ASP A 28 -24.23 -16.89 8.84
C ASP A 28 -24.49 -15.40 8.54
N GLY A 29 -23.50 -14.52 8.71
CA GLY A 29 -23.71 -13.07 8.65
C GLY A 29 -22.65 -12.28 7.85
N ARG A 30 -21.91 -12.88 6.92
CA ARG A 30 -21.00 -12.10 6.08
C ARG A 30 -21.80 -11.13 5.20
N PRO A 31 -21.47 -9.82 5.23
CA PRO A 31 -22.10 -8.88 4.33
C PRO A 31 -21.94 -9.34 2.88
N PRO A 32 -22.92 -9.09 2.02
CA PRO A 32 -22.82 -9.42 0.60
C PRO A 32 -21.55 -8.79 0.00
N ALA A 33 -20.97 -9.43 -1.04
CA ALA A 33 -19.71 -9.00 -1.65
C ALA A 33 -19.72 -7.51 -2.05
N ARG A 34 -20.88 -7.01 -2.47
CA ARG A 34 -21.11 -5.60 -2.80
C ARG A 34 -20.83 -4.65 -1.64
N GLU A 35 -21.08 -5.05 -0.42
CA GLU A 35 -20.86 -4.23 0.78
C GLU A 35 -19.42 -4.26 1.27
N ARG A 36 -18.63 -5.23 0.79
CA ARG A 36 -17.22 -5.37 1.10
C ARG A 36 -16.29 -4.69 0.09
N LEU A 37 -16.83 -4.30 -1.07
CA LEU A 37 -16.07 -3.55 -2.06
C LEU A 37 -15.86 -2.11 -1.59
N PHE A 38 -14.67 -1.61 -1.84
CA PHE A 38 -14.33 -0.20 -1.68
C PHE A 38 -13.59 0.32 -2.90
N PHE A 39 -13.72 1.60 -3.12
CA PHE A 39 -12.96 2.34 -4.12
C PHE A 39 -12.10 3.35 -3.40
N GLY A 40 -10.94 3.64 -3.95
CA GLY A 40 -10.05 4.58 -3.31
C GLY A 40 -8.83 4.85 -4.15
N GLY A 41 -7.79 5.25 -3.50
CA GLY A 41 -6.50 5.48 -4.12
C GLY A 41 -5.58 6.27 -3.24
N SER A 42 -4.32 6.31 -3.65
CA SER A 42 -3.28 7.11 -3.04
C SER A 42 -2.91 8.30 -3.90
N PHE A 43 -2.49 9.34 -3.20
CA PHE A 43 -1.90 10.52 -3.79
C PHE A 43 -0.60 10.82 -3.04
N GLY A 44 0.51 10.81 -3.77
CA GLY A 44 1.84 11.13 -3.27
C GLY A 44 2.36 12.41 -3.88
N LEU A 45 2.95 13.27 -3.06
CA LEU A 45 3.62 14.49 -3.49
C LEU A 45 4.96 14.63 -2.80
N GLN A 46 5.98 14.74 -3.60
CA GLN A 46 7.32 15.08 -3.14
C GLN A 46 7.82 16.29 -3.92
N PHE A 47 8.28 17.31 -3.20
CA PHE A 47 8.85 18.52 -3.78
C PHE A 47 10.23 18.79 -3.17
N GLY A 48 11.14 19.28 -3.98
CA GLY A 48 12.51 19.63 -3.57
C GLY A 48 13.46 19.49 -4.74
N THR A 49 14.63 18.94 -4.50
CA THR A 49 15.59 18.59 -5.55
C THR A 49 14.98 17.59 -6.54
N VAL A 50 14.12 16.72 -6.05
CA VAL A 50 13.29 15.79 -6.81
C VAL A 50 11.82 16.21 -6.67
N THR A 51 11.11 16.22 -7.78
CA THR A 51 9.64 16.37 -7.80
C THR A 51 9.06 15.02 -8.23
N ASN A 52 8.27 14.41 -7.34
CA ASN A 52 7.50 13.21 -7.64
C ASN A 52 6.03 13.46 -7.34
N ILE A 53 5.18 13.22 -8.32
CA ILE A 53 3.73 13.31 -8.20
C ILE A 53 3.18 11.94 -8.55
N GLU A 54 2.59 11.28 -7.58
CA GLU A 54 2.01 9.95 -7.75
C GLU A 54 0.49 9.99 -7.61
N VAL A 55 -0.19 9.27 -8.47
CA VAL A 55 -1.64 9.01 -8.40
C VAL A 55 -1.87 7.53 -8.67
N SER A 56 -2.47 6.84 -7.72
CA SER A 56 -2.75 5.40 -7.81
C SER A 56 -4.19 5.14 -7.40
N PRO A 57 -5.17 5.23 -8.33
CA PRO A 57 -6.53 4.80 -8.06
C PRO A 57 -6.56 3.29 -7.77
N LEU A 58 -7.45 2.86 -6.88
CA LEU A 58 -7.48 1.51 -6.37
C LEU A 58 -8.91 1.02 -6.19
N VAL A 59 -9.13 -0.23 -6.52
CA VAL A 59 -10.36 -0.97 -6.20
C VAL A 59 -9.97 -2.11 -5.27
N GLY A 60 -10.71 -2.27 -4.19
CA GLY A 60 -10.40 -3.30 -3.21
C GLY A 60 -11.63 -3.95 -2.60
N MET A 61 -11.36 -4.96 -1.81
CA MET A 61 -12.39 -5.72 -1.10
C MET A 61 -11.89 -6.13 0.29
N TRP A 62 -12.76 -5.99 1.28
CA TRP A 62 -12.56 -6.58 2.59
C TRP A 62 -12.78 -8.09 2.52
N LEU A 63 -11.72 -8.88 2.64
CA LEU A 63 -11.80 -10.34 2.69
C LEU A 63 -12.35 -10.81 4.03
N LEU A 64 -11.87 -10.18 5.09
CA LEU A 64 -12.27 -10.38 6.48
C LEU A 64 -12.51 -9.00 7.11
N ALA A 65 -13.06 -8.97 8.32
CA ALA A 65 -13.31 -7.71 9.05
C ALA A 65 -12.05 -6.83 9.24
N ARG A 66 -10.87 -7.45 9.19
CA ARG A 66 -9.58 -6.78 9.40
C ARG A 66 -8.61 -6.90 8.23
N VAL A 67 -8.95 -7.67 7.20
CA VAL A 67 -8.06 -7.91 6.04
C VAL A 67 -8.68 -7.36 4.79
N ALA A 68 -8.00 -6.41 4.18
CA ALA A 68 -8.37 -5.85 2.89
C ALA A 68 -7.31 -6.15 1.84
N VAL A 69 -7.76 -6.38 0.62
CA VAL A 69 -6.92 -6.46 -0.58
C VAL A 69 -7.40 -5.46 -1.59
N GLY A 70 -6.47 -4.93 -2.37
CA GLY A 70 -6.82 -4.00 -3.43
C GLY A 70 -5.79 -4.04 -4.54
N ALA A 71 -6.21 -3.58 -5.71
CA ALA A 71 -5.32 -3.43 -6.86
C ALA A 71 -5.77 -2.25 -7.73
N GLY A 72 -4.83 -1.67 -8.45
CA GLY A 72 -5.12 -0.58 -9.37
C GLY A 72 -3.91 -0.16 -10.18
N PRO A 73 -4.10 0.72 -11.17
CA PRO A 73 -3.00 1.33 -11.89
C PRO A 73 -2.24 2.31 -11.00
N SER A 74 -0.96 2.47 -11.28
CA SER A 74 -0.11 3.51 -10.69
C SER A 74 0.46 4.38 -11.79
N PHE A 75 0.47 5.67 -11.54
CA PHE A 75 1.00 6.67 -12.44
C PHE A 75 1.81 7.68 -11.64
N GLN A 76 3.09 7.91 -12.07
CA GLN A 76 4.00 8.83 -11.41
C GLN A 76 4.65 9.74 -12.45
N TYR A 77 4.70 11.02 -12.13
CA TYR A 77 5.52 12.01 -12.82
C TYR A 77 6.76 12.28 -11.95
N TYR A 78 7.92 11.92 -12.48
CA TYR A 78 9.20 12.06 -11.80
C TYR A 78 10.06 13.09 -12.52
N LYS A 79 10.63 14.03 -11.78
CA LYS A 79 11.55 15.05 -12.29
C LYS A 79 12.70 15.26 -11.29
N ASP A 80 13.91 15.18 -11.78
CA ASP A 80 15.13 15.49 -11.06
C ASP A 80 15.95 16.61 -11.78
N PRO A 81 17.13 17.02 -11.29
CA PRO A 81 17.98 18.00 -11.94
C PRO A 81 18.49 17.58 -13.33
N TYR A 82 18.47 16.31 -13.64
CA TYR A 82 19.00 15.75 -14.89
C TYR A 82 17.92 15.57 -15.96
N GLY A 83 16.65 15.49 -15.57
CA GLY A 83 15.59 15.31 -16.53
C GLY A 83 14.21 15.10 -15.91
N ARG A 84 13.31 14.59 -16.74
CA ARG A 84 11.95 14.22 -16.34
C ARG A 84 11.54 12.94 -17.03
N THR A 85 10.79 12.13 -16.34
CA THR A 85 10.23 10.89 -16.90
C THR A 85 8.85 10.61 -16.35
N THR A 86 8.13 9.72 -17.02
CA THR A 86 6.82 9.24 -16.56
C THR A 86 6.93 7.75 -16.29
N ILE A 87 6.52 7.36 -15.11
CA ILE A 87 6.48 5.98 -14.63
C ILE A 87 5.02 5.57 -14.56
N TYR A 88 4.69 4.42 -15.09
CA TYR A 88 3.35 3.86 -14.98
C TYR A 88 3.40 2.35 -14.76
N GLY A 89 2.37 1.82 -14.16
CA GLY A 89 2.33 0.41 -13.82
C GLY A 89 1.07 -0.01 -13.11
N GLY A 90 1.20 -1.01 -12.28
CA GLY A 90 0.14 -1.50 -11.42
C GLY A 90 0.62 -1.68 -10.00
N ARG A 91 -0.30 -1.53 -9.07
CA ARG A 91 -0.10 -1.71 -7.64
C ARG A 91 -1.11 -2.73 -7.12
N ALA A 92 -0.68 -3.60 -6.22
CA ALA A 92 -1.53 -4.47 -5.44
C ALA A 92 -1.18 -4.32 -3.96
N MET A 93 -2.19 -4.24 -3.10
CA MET A 93 -2.01 -4.07 -1.66
C MET A 93 -2.70 -5.17 -0.86
N LEU A 94 -2.12 -5.48 0.29
CA LEU A 94 -2.71 -6.29 1.35
C LEU A 94 -2.60 -5.51 2.65
N GLN A 95 -3.73 -5.18 3.28
CA GLN A 95 -3.79 -4.44 4.53
C GLN A 95 -4.35 -5.33 5.64
N LEU A 96 -3.71 -5.30 6.81
CA LEU A 96 -4.19 -5.94 8.04
C LEU A 96 -4.40 -4.89 9.12
N THR A 97 -5.64 -4.68 9.52
CA THR A 97 -5.99 -3.78 10.61
C THR A 97 -5.71 -4.45 11.96
N LEU A 98 -4.76 -3.92 12.71
CA LEU A 98 -4.38 -4.41 14.05
C LEU A 98 -5.34 -3.88 15.11
N ILE A 99 -5.61 -2.58 15.07
CA ILE A 99 -6.48 -1.86 15.99
C ILE A 99 -7.50 -1.10 15.14
N GLN A 100 -8.78 -1.39 15.33
CA GLN A 100 -9.86 -0.72 14.59
C GLN A 100 -10.16 0.67 15.13
N ASP A 101 -10.09 0.82 16.45
CA ASP A 101 -10.33 2.10 17.13
C ASP A 101 -9.44 2.18 18.37
N LEU A 102 -8.48 3.08 18.32
CA LEU A 102 -7.55 3.32 19.41
C LEU A 102 -8.25 3.87 20.67
N ASN A 103 -9.37 4.56 20.49
CA ASN A 103 -10.15 5.12 21.59
C ASN A 103 -10.72 4.04 22.54
N ASN A 104 -10.90 2.81 22.04
CA ASN A 104 -11.31 1.66 22.87
C ASN A 104 -10.20 1.16 23.80
N ILE A 105 -8.94 1.49 23.51
CA ILE A 105 -7.78 1.08 24.31
C ILE A 105 -7.31 2.23 25.20
N ILE A 106 -7.21 3.43 24.61
CA ILE A 106 -6.78 4.65 25.28
C ILE A 106 -7.80 5.74 24.96
N PRO A 107 -8.54 6.27 25.94
CA PRO A 107 -9.61 7.25 25.70
C PRO A 107 -9.02 8.63 25.34
N LEU A 108 -8.50 8.75 24.12
CA LEU A 108 -7.93 10.00 23.59
C LEU A 108 -8.97 10.85 22.83
N GLY A 109 -10.20 10.35 22.67
CA GLY A 109 -11.24 11.00 21.85
C GLY A 109 -10.96 10.95 20.35
N LEU A 110 -10.02 10.10 19.91
CA LEU A 110 -9.62 9.91 18.51
C LEU A 110 -10.05 8.52 18.04
N ASN A 111 -11.01 8.46 17.13
CA ASN A 111 -11.41 7.20 16.49
C ASN A 111 -10.43 6.86 15.37
N THR A 112 -9.24 6.41 15.73
CA THR A 112 -8.14 6.15 14.79
C THR A 112 -7.79 4.68 14.82
N GLY A 113 -7.75 4.04 13.66
CA GLY A 113 -7.27 2.68 13.50
C GLY A 113 -5.76 2.63 13.26
N ILE A 114 -5.15 1.48 13.56
CA ILE A 114 -3.73 1.18 13.25
C ILE A 114 -3.73 -0.07 12.38
N PHE A 115 -2.95 -0.04 11.29
CA PHE A 115 -2.83 -1.15 10.36
C PHE A 115 -1.37 -1.34 9.92
N ILE A 116 -1.10 -2.54 9.41
CA ILE A 116 0.10 -2.85 8.64
C ILE A 116 -0.30 -3.17 7.21
N THR A 117 0.58 -2.89 6.27
CA THR A 117 0.33 -3.14 4.85
C THR A 117 1.56 -3.69 4.15
N GLY A 118 1.32 -4.46 3.11
CA GLY A 118 2.30 -4.89 2.14
C GLY A 118 1.81 -4.55 0.75
N ASP A 119 2.63 -3.86 -0.01
CA ASP A 119 2.32 -3.40 -1.34
C ASP A 119 3.29 -4.01 -2.35
N TYR A 120 2.77 -4.49 -3.46
CA TYR A 120 3.57 -4.89 -4.60
C TYR A 120 3.32 -3.93 -5.76
N GLU A 121 4.37 -3.38 -6.31
CA GLU A 121 4.33 -2.49 -7.46
C GLU A 121 5.09 -3.09 -8.64
N ALA A 122 4.44 -3.12 -9.78
CA ALA A 122 5.04 -3.48 -11.06
C ALA A 122 5.05 -2.23 -11.93
N LEU A 123 6.21 -1.60 -12.05
CA LEU A 123 6.39 -0.31 -12.70
C LEU A 123 7.13 -0.47 -14.02
N SER A 124 6.77 0.35 -15.00
CA SER A 124 7.45 0.49 -16.28
C SER A 124 8.28 1.76 -16.25
N LEU A 125 9.59 1.58 -16.28
CA LEU A 125 10.59 2.64 -16.20
C LEU A 125 11.20 2.90 -17.58
N GLU A 126 11.55 4.15 -17.87
CA GLU A 126 12.25 4.53 -19.08
C GLU A 126 13.76 4.24 -18.92
N LYS A 127 14.29 3.35 -19.77
CA LYS A 127 15.68 2.92 -19.68
C LYS A 127 16.68 4.07 -19.83
N SER A 128 16.44 4.98 -20.76
CA SER A 128 17.30 6.14 -21.01
C SER A 128 17.47 7.04 -19.79
N PHE A 129 16.50 7.03 -18.88
CA PHE A 129 16.55 7.86 -17.67
C PHE A 129 17.21 7.15 -16.48
N PHE A 130 16.98 5.84 -16.33
CA PHE A 130 17.42 5.07 -15.17
C PHE A 130 18.70 4.23 -15.41
N THR A 131 19.18 4.13 -16.66
CA THR A 131 20.39 3.39 -17.00
C THR A 131 21.47 4.32 -17.58
N THR A 132 22.70 4.13 -17.15
CA THR A 132 23.86 4.94 -17.59
C THR A 132 24.37 4.59 -19.00
N THR A 133 23.75 3.62 -19.68
CA THR A 133 24.14 3.17 -21.02
C THR A 133 23.40 3.96 -22.10
N PRO A 134 24.09 4.79 -22.93
CA PRO A 134 23.46 5.69 -23.90
C PRO A 134 22.65 5.01 -25.01
N GLU A 135 22.79 3.70 -25.20
CA GLU A 135 22.14 2.94 -26.28
C GLU A 135 20.83 2.23 -25.85
N SER A 136 20.38 2.38 -24.62
CA SER A 136 19.18 1.67 -24.16
C SER A 136 17.91 2.46 -24.40
N GLU A 137 17.44 2.47 -25.65
CA GLU A 137 16.08 2.92 -25.96
C GLU A 137 15.04 1.91 -25.42
N GLY A 138 13.88 2.42 -24.99
CA GLY A 138 12.75 1.62 -24.57
C GLY A 138 12.49 1.66 -23.07
N ARG A 139 11.64 0.75 -22.62
CA ARG A 139 11.19 0.67 -21.23
C ARG A 139 11.60 -0.66 -20.62
N MET A 140 11.76 -0.67 -19.30
CA MET A 140 12.01 -1.88 -18.50
C MET A 140 10.93 -2.03 -17.43
N PHE A 141 10.66 -3.25 -17.05
CA PHE A 141 9.76 -3.54 -15.93
C PHE A 141 10.57 -3.68 -14.64
N TYR A 142 10.10 -3.01 -13.61
CA TYR A 142 10.66 -3.06 -12.27
C TYR A 142 9.57 -3.46 -11.27
N GLY A 143 9.83 -4.53 -10.51
CA GLY A 143 8.94 -4.98 -9.46
C GLY A 143 9.52 -4.65 -8.09
N SER A 144 8.76 -3.96 -7.24
CA SER A 144 9.14 -3.65 -5.87
C SER A 144 8.09 -4.16 -4.89
N PHE A 145 8.57 -4.67 -3.77
CA PHE A 145 7.73 -5.00 -2.63
C PHE A 145 8.00 -4.02 -1.49
N LEU A 146 6.96 -3.31 -1.08
CA LEU A 146 7.01 -2.39 0.04
C LEU A 146 6.23 -2.98 1.21
N ALA A 147 6.70 -2.72 2.42
CA ALA A 147 6.00 -3.08 3.64
C ALA A 147 6.01 -1.91 4.61
N GLY A 148 4.93 -1.77 5.36
CA GLY A 148 4.82 -0.64 6.25
C GLY A 148 3.66 -0.71 7.21
N ALA A 149 3.43 0.43 7.85
CA ALA A 149 2.34 0.62 8.80
C ALA A 149 1.70 1.99 8.60
N GLY A 150 0.47 2.13 9.06
CA GLY A 150 -0.24 3.38 8.94
C GLY A 150 -1.33 3.54 9.98
N ILE A 151 -1.90 4.72 9.95
CA ILE A 151 -3.07 5.10 10.74
C ILE A 151 -4.25 5.34 9.80
N SER A 152 -5.42 4.90 10.23
CA SER A 152 -6.68 5.06 9.49
C SER A 152 -7.63 5.92 10.30
N GLN A 153 -8.03 7.05 9.72
CA GLN A 153 -9.02 7.95 10.30
C GLN A 153 -10.34 7.79 9.55
N PRO A 154 -11.41 7.28 10.18
CA PRO A 154 -12.72 7.26 9.58
C PRO A 154 -13.19 8.69 9.28
N THR A 155 -13.63 8.93 8.05
CA THR A 155 -14.17 10.22 7.58
C THR A 155 -15.66 10.17 7.32
N GLY A 156 -16.24 8.97 7.35
CA GLY A 156 -17.67 8.71 7.17
C GLY A 156 -18.05 7.28 7.54
N LYS A 157 -19.29 6.89 7.25
CA LYS A 157 -19.76 5.53 7.57
C LYS A 157 -19.01 4.42 6.83
N ARG A 158 -18.46 4.71 5.64
CA ARG A 158 -17.75 3.76 4.77
C ARG A 158 -16.48 4.36 4.19
N SER A 159 -16.12 5.57 4.59
CA SER A 159 -14.95 6.27 4.08
C SER A 159 -13.90 6.45 5.17
N SER A 160 -12.65 6.34 4.77
CA SER A 160 -11.50 6.59 5.64
C SER A 160 -10.39 7.31 4.88
N MET A 161 -9.62 8.09 5.62
CA MET A 161 -8.35 8.65 5.19
C MET A 161 -7.24 7.90 5.92
N ASN A 162 -6.29 7.37 5.18
CA ASN A 162 -5.16 6.65 5.72
C ASN A 162 -3.88 7.43 5.49
N VAL A 163 -2.99 7.39 6.45
CA VAL A 163 -1.60 7.85 6.30
C VAL A 163 -0.70 6.64 6.51
N THR A 164 0.06 6.29 5.49
CA THR A 164 0.86 5.06 5.43
C THR A 164 2.34 5.41 5.27
N PHE A 165 3.19 4.74 6.03
CA PHE A 165 4.64 4.79 5.93
C PHE A 165 5.12 3.45 5.39
N LEU A 166 5.81 3.47 4.25
CA LEU A 166 6.25 2.29 3.51
C LEU A 166 7.77 2.29 3.34
N TRP A 167 8.36 1.12 3.44
CA TRP A 167 9.77 0.87 3.16
C TRP A 167 9.90 -0.21 2.10
N SER A 168 10.84 -0.02 1.17
CA SER A 168 11.16 -1.06 0.19
C SER A 168 11.87 -2.24 0.87
N VAL A 169 11.35 -3.45 0.63
CA VAL A 169 11.90 -4.71 1.15
C VAL A 169 12.78 -5.41 0.13
N THR A 170 12.55 -5.18 -1.16
CA THR A 170 13.24 -5.87 -2.27
C THR A 170 14.51 -5.19 -2.74
N GLY A 171 14.96 -4.13 -2.07
CA GLY A 171 16.11 -3.35 -2.49
C GLY A 171 15.72 -2.20 -3.42
N ASN A 172 16.66 -1.29 -3.65
CA ASN A 172 16.41 -0.05 -4.35
C ASN A 172 17.46 0.16 -5.46
N GLU A 173 17.43 -0.72 -6.47
CA GLU A 173 18.42 -0.72 -7.55
C GLU A 173 18.42 0.58 -8.37
N TYR A 174 17.29 1.30 -8.40
CA TYR A 174 17.10 2.52 -9.21
C TYR A 174 16.84 3.78 -8.39
N GLY A 175 17.05 3.75 -7.07
CA GLY A 175 16.87 4.92 -6.20
C GLY A 175 15.42 5.45 -6.08
N LEU A 176 14.43 4.64 -6.45
CA LEU A 176 13.03 5.05 -6.40
C LEU A 176 12.49 5.17 -4.96
N TYR A 177 13.02 4.40 -4.03
CA TYR A 177 12.53 4.26 -2.66
C TYR A 177 13.66 4.41 -1.61
N ASP A 178 14.48 5.45 -1.74
CA ASP A 178 15.62 5.70 -0.84
C ASP A 178 15.23 6.10 0.58
N SER A 179 14.02 6.57 0.76
CA SER A 179 13.44 7.02 2.04
C SER A 179 12.13 6.28 2.30
N PRO A 180 11.64 6.28 3.54
CA PRO A 180 10.27 5.82 3.76
C PRO A 180 9.33 6.66 2.91
N GLU A 181 8.49 5.98 2.14
CA GLU A 181 7.47 6.61 1.33
C GLU A 181 6.27 6.91 2.21
N ILE A 182 5.78 8.14 2.16
CA ILE A 182 4.58 8.57 2.88
C ILE A 182 3.45 8.70 1.86
N ARG A 183 2.39 7.93 2.06
CA ARG A 183 1.19 7.97 1.22
C ARG A 183 -0.02 8.44 2.01
N ILE A 184 -0.81 9.27 1.37
CA ILE A 184 -2.15 9.62 1.82
C ILE A 184 -3.13 8.88 0.92
N GLU A 185 -4.00 8.09 1.53
CA GLU A 185 -4.94 7.23 0.83
C GLU A 185 -6.36 7.56 1.28
N PHE A 186 -7.29 7.52 0.35
CA PHE A 186 -8.71 7.73 0.62
C PHE A 186 -9.47 6.50 0.14
N PHE A 187 -10.32 5.96 1.00
CA PHE A 187 -11.21 4.84 0.70
C PHE A 187 -12.67 5.23 0.93
N PHE A 188 -13.55 4.74 0.02
CA PHE A 188 -14.98 5.07 -0.03
C PHE A 188 -15.82 3.81 -0.21
#